data_76e6ea34421ed6fbc4c063d202b2c41c
#
_entry.id   76e6ea34421ed6fbc4c063d202b2c41c
#
_cell.length_a   1.000
_cell.length_b   1.000
_cell.length_c   1.000
_cell.angle_alpha   90.00
_cell.angle_beta   90.00
_cell.angle_gamma   90.00
#
_symmetry.space_group_name_H-M   'P 1'
#
loop_
_entity.id
_entity.type
_entity.pdbx_description
1 polymer ?
#
loop_
_entity_poly.entity_id
_entity_poly.type
_entity_poly.pdbx_seq_one_letter_code
_entity_poly.pdbx_strand_id
1 'polypeptide(L)'
;MEYNIRSLYTPVQPAVIGTNGEVSYIELPPDAQLQDFIYCYWNLKTIKPLDDIYNYRVVADGCIDIVFNCTNYDETYIMRYCNSFVKIGIDKEFNYFGIRFLPGIFPSLFNIDASELSNHYERLNTVQPCIYNVIQQSKDRCLCLQDLCDELNIYFIKHINKIDKPFDNRFFCALETILDFQRFDLTNCIINF
;
A
#
# COMPACT_ATOMS: atom_id res chain seq x y z
N MET A 1 16.81 -10.15 4.41
CA MET A 1 16.57 -9.82 5.84
C MET A 1 16.26 -11.09 6.60
N GLU A 2 16.63 -11.16 7.89
CA GLU A 2 16.28 -12.32 8.75
C GLU A 2 14.82 -12.25 9.24
N TYR A 3 14.13 -11.10 9.05
CA TYR A 3 12.76 -10.88 9.57
C TYR A 3 11.72 -11.33 8.57
N ASN A 4 10.73 -12.07 9.05
CA ASN A 4 9.69 -12.67 8.23
C ASN A 4 8.34 -11.93 8.34
N ILE A 5 8.38 -10.59 8.29
CA ILE A 5 7.18 -9.73 8.42
C ILE A 5 6.10 -10.14 7.42
N ARG A 6 6.50 -10.45 6.17
CA ARG A 6 5.55 -10.82 5.13
C ARG A 6 4.73 -12.07 5.47
N SER A 7 5.32 -13.08 6.11
CA SER A 7 4.60 -14.31 6.46
C SER A 7 3.66 -14.15 7.64
N LEU A 8 3.92 -13.16 8.48
CA LEU A 8 3.10 -12.85 9.65
C LEU A 8 1.97 -11.87 9.31
N TYR A 9 2.16 -11.04 8.28
CA TYR A 9 1.15 -10.07 7.87
C TYR A 9 0.03 -10.77 7.08
N THR A 10 -1.20 -10.64 7.59
CA THR A 10 -2.40 -11.12 6.90
C THR A 10 -3.30 -9.91 6.59
N PRO A 11 -3.37 -9.48 5.33
CA PRO A 11 -4.17 -8.31 4.98
C PRO A 11 -5.66 -8.62 5.11
N VAL A 12 -6.42 -7.65 5.62
CA VAL A 12 -7.87 -7.64 5.54
C VAL A 12 -8.27 -6.57 4.54
N GLN A 13 -8.76 -6.99 3.36
CA GLN A 13 -9.13 -6.05 2.30
C GLN A 13 -10.62 -6.17 1.97
N PRO A 14 -11.47 -5.34 2.61
CA PRO A 14 -12.92 -5.38 2.39
C PRO A 14 -13.38 -4.57 1.15
N ALA A 15 -12.47 -3.99 0.38
CA ALA A 15 -12.77 -2.99 -0.66
C ALA A 15 -13.84 -3.43 -1.67
N VAL A 16 -13.91 -4.71 -2.01
CA VAL A 16 -14.82 -5.23 -3.04
C VAL A 16 -16.00 -6.04 -2.50
N ILE A 17 -16.09 -6.22 -1.18
CA ILE A 17 -17.20 -6.95 -0.58
C ILE A 17 -18.50 -6.16 -0.76
N GLY A 18 -19.51 -6.78 -1.36
CA GLY A 18 -20.84 -6.17 -1.56
C GLY A 18 -20.96 -5.26 -2.78
N THR A 19 -20.00 -5.25 -3.70
CA THR A 19 -20.05 -4.43 -4.93
C THR A 19 -20.80 -5.09 -6.09
N ASN A 20 -21.33 -6.31 -5.91
CA ASN A 20 -22.04 -7.07 -6.96
C ASN A 20 -21.25 -7.20 -8.29
N GLY A 21 -19.92 -7.16 -8.23
CA GLY A 21 -19.07 -7.22 -9.41
C GLY A 21 -18.94 -5.91 -10.18
N GLU A 22 -19.39 -4.78 -9.63
CA GLU A 22 -19.29 -3.46 -10.27
C GLU A 22 -17.92 -2.82 -10.07
N VAL A 23 -17.17 -3.28 -9.06
CA VAL A 23 -15.82 -2.85 -8.75
C VAL A 23 -14.87 -4.04 -8.84
N SER A 24 -13.75 -3.84 -9.52
CA SER A 24 -12.65 -4.81 -9.63
C SER A 24 -11.52 -4.40 -8.70
N TYR A 25 -10.98 -5.36 -7.96
CA TYR A 25 -9.75 -5.25 -7.20
C TYR A 25 -8.83 -6.40 -7.57
N ILE A 26 -7.61 -6.08 -7.94
CA ILE A 26 -6.57 -7.07 -8.23
C ILE A 26 -5.29 -6.71 -7.49
N GLU A 27 -4.54 -7.73 -7.09
CA GLU A 27 -3.20 -7.59 -6.54
C GLU A 27 -2.18 -8.21 -7.50
N LEU A 28 -1.04 -7.53 -7.64
CA LEU A 28 0.10 -7.93 -8.45
C LEU A 28 1.32 -8.03 -7.51
N PRO A 29 2.07 -9.14 -7.55
CA PRO A 29 3.23 -9.29 -6.69
C PRO A 29 4.36 -8.34 -7.12
N PRO A 30 5.16 -7.82 -6.17
CA PRO A 30 6.39 -7.13 -6.50
C PRO A 30 7.47 -8.12 -6.96
N ASP A 31 8.55 -7.59 -7.54
CA ASP A 31 9.77 -8.37 -7.81
C ASP A 31 10.26 -9.09 -6.53
N ALA A 32 10.90 -10.26 -6.70
CA ALA A 32 11.38 -11.09 -5.59
C ALA A 32 12.31 -10.33 -4.63
N GLN A 33 13.10 -9.39 -5.14
CA GLN A 33 14.01 -8.56 -4.32
C GLN A 33 13.28 -7.52 -3.46
N LEU A 34 12.00 -7.24 -3.76
CA LEU A 34 11.17 -6.25 -3.07
C LEU A 34 10.18 -6.87 -2.07
N GLN A 35 10.06 -8.18 -2.01
CA GLN A 35 9.04 -8.87 -1.22
C GLN A 35 9.15 -8.63 0.28
N ASP A 36 10.34 -8.28 0.78
CA ASP A 36 10.54 -7.89 2.19
C ASP A 36 10.13 -6.44 2.49
N PHE A 37 9.77 -5.66 1.49
CA PHE A 37 9.47 -4.23 1.60
C PHE A 37 8.06 -3.89 1.13
N ILE A 38 7.68 -4.40 -0.03
CA ILE A 38 6.40 -4.13 -0.68
C ILE A 38 5.54 -5.39 -0.59
N TYR A 39 4.35 -5.27 0.01
CA TYR A 39 3.40 -6.37 0.07
C TYR A 39 2.86 -6.69 -1.32
N CYS A 40 2.27 -5.71 -1.99
CA CYS A 40 1.74 -5.85 -3.35
C CYS A 40 1.64 -4.50 -4.05
N TYR A 41 1.52 -4.54 -5.36
CA TYR A 41 0.85 -3.52 -6.13
C TYR A 41 -0.63 -3.89 -6.24
N TRP A 42 -1.52 -2.92 -6.26
CA TRP A 42 -2.95 -3.19 -6.40
C TRP A 42 -3.62 -2.20 -7.37
N ASN A 43 -4.66 -2.66 -8.02
CA ASN A 43 -5.53 -1.80 -8.82
C ASN A 43 -6.98 -1.97 -8.37
N LEU A 44 -7.63 -0.86 -8.09
CA LEU A 44 -9.04 -0.76 -7.73
C LEU A 44 -9.73 0.13 -8.76
N LYS A 45 -10.69 -0.43 -9.49
CA LYS A 45 -11.40 0.32 -10.53
C LYS A 45 -12.87 -0.08 -10.64
N THR A 46 -13.69 0.85 -11.09
CA THR A 46 -15.04 0.55 -11.54
C THR A 46 -15.03 -0.17 -12.89
N ILE A 47 -15.91 -1.17 -13.05
CA ILE A 47 -16.14 -1.86 -14.32
C ILE A 47 -17.18 -1.08 -15.14
N LYS A 48 -18.13 -0.45 -14.47
CA LYS A 48 -19.14 0.47 -15.00
C LYS A 48 -19.42 1.55 -13.95
N PRO A 49 -19.95 2.72 -14.36
CA PRO A 49 -20.36 3.76 -13.41
C PRO A 49 -21.28 3.19 -12.32
N LEU A 50 -21.05 3.58 -11.09
CA LEU A 50 -21.87 3.21 -9.95
C LEU A 50 -23.07 4.16 -9.82
N ASP A 51 -24.15 3.69 -9.22
CA ASP A 51 -25.33 4.54 -8.94
C ASP A 51 -25.02 5.61 -7.88
N ASP A 52 -24.18 5.25 -6.88
CA ASP A 52 -23.81 6.11 -5.76
C ASP A 52 -22.29 6.18 -5.58
N ILE A 53 -21.81 7.13 -4.70
CA ILE A 53 -20.41 7.23 -4.28
C ILE A 53 -19.96 5.90 -3.66
N TYR A 54 -18.77 5.46 -4.06
CA TYR A 54 -18.16 4.27 -3.50
C TYR A 54 -17.49 4.57 -2.14
N ASN A 55 -17.90 3.87 -1.10
CA ASN A 55 -17.32 4.01 0.22
C ASN A 55 -16.15 3.03 0.40
N TYR A 56 -14.94 3.50 0.11
CA TYR A 56 -13.72 2.74 0.34
C TYR A 56 -13.38 2.70 1.82
N ARG A 57 -13.13 1.50 2.35
CA ARG A 57 -12.76 1.30 3.76
C ARG A 57 -11.29 0.96 3.85
N VAL A 58 -10.54 1.80 4.56
CA VAL A 58 -9.12 1.56 4.88
C VAL A 58 -9.04 0.99 6.30
N VAL A 59 -8.38 -0.13 6.43
CA VAL A 59 -8.18 -0.81 7.72
C VAL A 59 -6.89 -0.31 8.36
N ALA A 60 -6.86 -0.21 9.68
CA ALA A 60 -5.67 0.14 10.45
C ALA A 60 -4.77 -1.10 10.60
N ASP A 61 -3.96 -1.40 9.61
CA ASP A 61 -3.10 -2.60 9.54
C ASP A 61 -1.60 -2.29 9.63
N GLY A 62 -1.24 -1.03 9.90
CA GLY A 62 0.16 -0.59 9.99
C GLY A 62 0.87 -0.44 8.65
N CYS A 63 0.16 -0.64 7.53
CA CYS A 63 0.69 -0.40 6.20
C CYS A 63 0.63 1.07 5.82
N ILE A 64 1.51 1.46 4.93
CA ILE A 64 1.46 2.72 4.17
C ILE A 64 1.22 2.35 2.72
N ASP A 65 0.24 3.01 2.10
CA ASP A 65 -0.02 2.89 0.67
C ASP A 65 0.33 4.20 -0.05
N ILE A 66 1.04 4.11 -1.17
CA ILE A 66 1.06 5.19 -2.18
C ILE A 66 -0.06 4.89 -3.15
N VAL A 67 -0.95 5.86 -3.38
CA VAL A 67 -2.14 5.70 -4.22
C VAL A 67 -2.17 6.81 -5.26
N PHE A 68 -2.46 6.47 -6.49
CA PHE A 68 -2.68 7.46 -7.55
C PHE A 68 -3.82 7.08 -8.49
N ASN A 69 -4.45 8.12 -9.04
CA ASN A 69 -5.51 7.97 -10.02
C ASN A 69 -4.91 7.73 -11.41
N CYS A 70 -5.19 6.57 -12.02
CA CYS A 70 -4.68 6.22 -13.34
C CYS A 70 -5.27 7.08 -14.49
N THR A 71 -6.31 7.86 -14.22
CA THR A 71 -6.87 8.83 -15.19
C THR A 71 -6.33 10.24 -14.96
N ASN A 72 -5.80 10.53 -13.77
CA ASN A 72 -5.20 11.81 -13.40
C ASN A 72 -4.02 11.59 -12.46
N TYR A 73 -2.82 11.41 -12.99
CA TYR A 73 -1.61 11.12 -12.23
C TYR A 73 -1.18 12.24 -11.27
N ASP A 74 -1.71 13.48 -11.42
CA ASP A 74 -1.49 14.55 -10.46
C ASP A 74 -2.17 14.28 -9.11
N GLU A 75 -3.20 13.43 -9.11
CA GLU A 75 -3.85 12.92 -7.92
C GLU A 75 -3.08 11.73 -7.36
N THR A 76 -1.91 11.99 -6.79
CA THR A 76 -1.04 11.00 -6.17
C THR A 76 -0.85 11.32 -4.70
N TYR A 77 -1.20 10.39 -3.84
CA TYR A 77 -1.23 10.55 -2.39
C TYR A 77 -0.47 9.43 -1.69
N ILE A 78 0.02 9.75 -0.50
CA ILE A 78 0.45 8.77 0.48
C ILE A 78 -0.66 8.62 1.53
N MET A 79 -1.14 7.39 1.70
CA MET A 79 -2.10 7.04 2.73
C MET A 79 -1.33 6.73 4.00
N ARG A 80 -1.54 7.54 5.04
CA ARG A 80 -0.80 7.49 6.30
C ARG A 80 -1.39 6.47 7.27
N TYR A 81 -0.67 6.21 8.36
CA TYR A 81 -1.15 5.36 9.43
C TYR A 81 -2.50 5.82 9.97
N CYS A 82 -3.42 4.89 10.10
CA CYS A 82 -4.70 5.09 10.76
C CYS A 82 -4.69 4.35 12.10
N ASN A 83 -5.23 4.95 13.16
CA ASN A 83 -5.46 4.30 14.45
C ASN A 83 -6.83 3.62 14.55
N SER A 84 -7.68 3.82 13.55
CA SER A 84 -8.98 3.19 13.38
C SER A 84 -9.30 3.06 11.89
N PHE A 85 -10.35 2.32 11.55
CA PHE A 85 -10.78 2.27 10.15
C PHE A 85 -11.28 3.64 9.68
N VAL A 86 -10.96 3.98 8.43
CA VAL A 86 -11.40 5.22 7.78
C VAL A 86 -12.27 4.87 6.58
N LYS A 87 -13.37 5.63 6.38
CA LYS A 87 -14.15 5.57 5.14
C LYS A 87 -13.80 6.76 4.27
N ILE A 88 -13.47 6.49 3.03
CA ILE A 88 -13.15 7.49 2.01
C ILE A 88 -14.23 7.39 0.93
N GLY A 89 -14.94 8.47 0.68
CA GLY A 89 -15.87 8.56 -0.46
C GLY A 89 -15.08 8.73 -1.74
N ILE A 90 -15.28 7.83 -2.70
CA ILE A 90 -14.70 7.88 -4.04
C ILE A 90 -15.84 8.10 -5.03
N ASP A 91 -15.60 8.80 -6.12
CA ASP A 91 -16.58 9.05 -7.17
C ASP A 91 -17.18 7.77 -7.76
N LYS A 92 -18.23 7.91 -8.56
CA LYS A 92 -18.95 6.81 -9.20
C LYS A 92 -18.13 6.07 -10.25
N GLU A 93 -17.11 6.73 -10.79
CA GLU A 93 -16.13 6.15 -11.71
C GLU A 93 -14.74 6.45 -11.20
N PHE A 94 -13.90 5.42 -11.10
CA PHE A 94 -12.52 5.56 -10.64
C PHE A 94 -11.64 4.44 -11.18
N ASN A 95 -10.34 4.73 -11.22
CA ASN A 95 -9.30 3.77 -11.52
C ASN A 95 -8.04 4.15 -10.72
N TYR A 96 -7.87 3.53 -9.56
CA TYR A 96 -6.73 3.77 -8.68
C TYR A 96 -5.73 2.64 -8.76
N PHE A 97 -4.46 3.01 -8.76
CA PHE A 97 -3.35 2.09 -8.56
C PHE A 97 -2.68 2.40 -7.22
N GLY A 98 -2.24 1.37 -6.50
CA GLY A 98 -1.58 1.53 -5.22
C GLY A 98 -0.36 0.65 -5.07
N ILE A 99 0.56 1.13 -4.21
CA ILE A 99 1.77 0.44 -3.79
C ILE A 99 1.63 0.24 -2.28
N ARG A 100 1.41 -0.98 -1.83
CA ARG A 100 1.30 -1.29 -0.39
C ARG A 100 2.64 -1.74 0.16
N PHE A 101 3.18 -0.97 1.09
CA PHE A 101 4.36 -1.36 1.84
C PHE A 101 3.97 -2.25 3.02
N LEU A 102 4.84 -3.20 3.37
CA LEU A 102 4.66 -3.99 4.60
C LEU A 102 4.63 -3.10 5.84
N PRO A 103 3.97 -3.53 6.93
CA PRO A 103 3.85 -2.75 8.15
C PRO A 103 5.19 -2.18 8.63
N GLY A 104 5.24 -0.87 8.90
CA GLY A 104 6.40 -0.18 9.42
C GLY A 104 7.59 -0.02 8.47
N ILE A 105 7.55 -0.55 7.26
CA ILE A 105 8.67 -0.51 6.31
C ILE A 105 8.87 0.89 5.71
N PHE A 106 7.80 1.57 5.31
CA PHE A 106 7.90 2.82 4.56
C PHE A 106 8.73 3.91 5.29
N PRO A 107 8.51 4.22 6.58
CA PRO A 107 9.33 5.21 7.30
C PRO A 107 10.80 4.86 7.31
N SER A 108 11.13 3.58 7.55
CA SER A 108 12.53 3.10 7.60
C SER A 108 13.19 3.16 6.23
N LEU A 109 12.46 2.84 5.15
CA LEU A 109 12.95 2.83 3.78
C LEU A 109 13.28 4.25 3.27
N PHE A 110 12.48 5.25 3.68
CA PHE A 110 12.62 6.63 3.20
C PHE A 110 13.19 7.57 4.26
N ASN A 111 13.61 7.07 5.43
CA ASN A 111 14.14 7.85 6.55
C ASN A 111 13.21 9.00 6.95
N ILE A 112 11.92 8.69 7.10
CA ILE A 112 10.87 9.62 7.54
C ILE A 112 10.49 9.27 8.97
N ASP A 113 10.23 10.29 9.81
CA ASP A 113 9.71 10.05 11.15
C ASP A 113 8.27 9.52 11.05
N ALA A 114 8.00 8.36 11.65
CA ALA A 114 6.68 7.74 11.62
C ALA A 114 5.59 8.63 12.25
N SER A 115 5.95 9.53 13.18
CA SER A 115 5.03 10.49 13.79
C SER A 115 4.51 11.53 12.78
N GLU A 116 5.29 11.84 11.75
CA GLU A 116 4.88 12.73 10.66
C GLU A 116 3.86 12.06 9.71
N LEU A 117 3.72 10.73 9.79
CA LEU A 117 2.86 9.91 8.93
C LEU A 117 1.56 9.47 9.65
N SER A 118 1.04 10.23 10.61
CA SER A 118 -0.15 9.86 11.36
C SER A 118 -1.42 10.59 10.88
N ASN A 119 -2.53 9.81 10.77
CA ASN A 119 -3.94 10.25 10.67
C ASN A 119 -4.39 11.06 9.45
N HIS A 120 -3.62 11.18 8.37
CA HIS A 120 -4.05 11.90 7.16
C HIS A 120 -3.48 11.27 5.88
N TYR A 121 -4.03 11.63 4.74
CA TYR A 121 -3.37 11.47 3.44
C TYR A 121 -2.68 12.78 3.05
N GLU A 122 -1.55 12.70 2.37
CA GLU A 122 -0.85 13.87 1.83
C GLU A 122 -0.47 13.65 0.38
N ARG A 123 -0.20 14.76 -0.31
CA ARG A 123 0.30 14.69 -1.67
C ARG A 123 1.70 14.09 -1.70
N LEU A 124 1.89 13.09 -2.54
CA LEU A 124 3.17 12.38 -2.62
C LEU A 124 4.33 13.30 -3.04
N ASN A 125 4.08 14.28 -3.88
CA ASN A 125 5.11 15.23 -4.32
C ASN A 125 5.70 16.05 -3.17
N THR A 126 4.97 16.25 -2.07
CA THR A 126 5.45 16.94 -0.87
C THR A 126 6.32 16.03 -0.01
N VAL A 127 5.93 14.76 0.13
CA VAL A 127 6.58 13.80 1.04
C VAL A 127 7.74 13.07 0.36
N GLN A 128 7.51 12.60 -0.88
CA GLN A 128 8.49 11.81 -1.66
C GLN A 128 8.48 12.23 -3.13
N PRO A 129 9.05 13.39 -3.47
CA PRO A 129 9.06 13.92 -4.83
C PRO A 129 9.76 12.98 -5.83
N CYS A 130 10.74 12.19 -5.39
CA CYS A 130 11.42 11.24 -6.28
C CYS A 130 10.48 10.15 -6.78
N ILE A 131 9.67 9.55 -5.90
CA ILE A 131 8.68 8.53 -6.30
C ILE A 131 7.61 9.17 -7.18
N TYR A 132 7.12 10.34 -6.78
CA TYR A 132 6.15 11.10 -7.57
C TYR A 132 6.62 11.30 -9.01
N ASN A 133 7.87 11.73 -9.21
CA ASN A 133 8.44 11.93 -10.54
C ASN A 133 8.50 10.63 -11.36
N VAL A 134 8.82 9.49 -10.74
CA VAL A 134 8.81 8.18 -11.41
C VAL A 134 7.40 7.84 -11.88
N ILE A 135 6.40 8.00 -11.03
CA ILE A 135 4.99 7.77 -11.36
C ILE A 135 4.55 8.69 -12.52
N GLN A 136 4.90 9.99 -12.48
CA GLN A 136 4.57 10.91 -13.57
C GLN A 136 5.23 10.52 -14.90
N GLN A 137 6.49 10.08 -14.87
CA GLN A 137 7.20 9.64 -16.08
C GLN A 137 6.67 8.32 -16.65
N SER A 138 6.09 7.46 -15.84
CA SER A 138 5.51 6.19 -16.28
C SER A 138 4.21 6.38 -17.07
N LYS A 139 3.50 7.50 -16.89
CA LYS A 139 2.22 7.80 -17.52
C LYS A 139 2.19 7.57 -19.04
N ASP A 140 3.21 8.05 -19.73
CA ASP A 140 3.27 7.97 -21.19
C ASP A 140 4.02 6.73 -21.70
N ARG A 141 4.65 5.96 -20.81
CA ARG A 141 5.48 4.80 -21.16
C ARG A 141 4.81 3.46 -20.90
N CYS A 142 3.97 3.40 -19.88
CA CYS A 142 3.33 2.16 -19.47
C CYS A 142 1.99 1.98 -20.20
N LEU A 143 1.87 0.88 -20.93
CA LEU A 143 0.67 0.53 -21.69
C LEU A 143 -0.30 -0.33 -20.89
N CYS A 144 0.22 -1.01 -19.85
CA CYS A 144 -0.57 -1.88 -18.99
C CYS A 144 -0.09 -1.81 -17.53
N LEU A 145 -0.86 -2.44 -16.63
CA LEU A 145 -0.51 -2.47 -15.20
C LEU A 145 0.82 -3.17 -14.93
N GLN A 146 1.17 -4.18 -15.72
CA GLN A 146 2.43 -4.90 -15.56
C GLN A 146 3.63 -4.01 -15.88
N ASP A 147 3.56 -3.24 -16.97
CA ASP A 147 4.62 -2.28 -17.33
C ASP A 147 4.88 -1.29 -16.20
N LEU A 148 3.80 -0.82 -15.56
CA LEU A 148 3.87 0.09 -14.43
C LEU A 148 4.52 -0.58 -13.20
N CYS A 149 4.17 -1.82 -12.90
CA CYS A 149 4.83 -2.59 -11.85
C CYS A 149 6.33 -2.76 -12.13
N ASP A 150 6.71 -3.05 -13.36
CA ASP A 150 8.10 -3.26 -13.76
C ASP A 150 8.93 -1.96 -13.64
N GLU A 151 8.38 -0.82 -14.04
CA GLU A 151 9.02 0.49 -13.84
C GLU A 151 9.22 0.81 -12.35
N LEU A 152 8.20 0.55 -11.53
CA LEU A 152 8.28 0.74 -10.08
C LEU A 152 9.27 -0.23 -9.42
N ASN A 153 9.29 -1.50 -9.86
CA ASN A 153 10.28 -2.48 -9.41
C ASN A 153 11.71 -1.98 -9.66
N ILE A 154 11.99 -1.50 -10.87
CA ILE A 154 13.31 -0.96 -11.22
C ILE A 154 13.70 0.21 -10.31
N TYR A 155 12.76 1.10 -10.03
CA TYR A 155 13.01 2.24 -9.13
C TYR A 155 13.31 1.79 -7.71
N PHE A 156 12.45 0.95 -7.12
CA PHE A 156 12.60 0.52 -5.73
C PHE A 156 13.83 -0.36 -5.51
N ILE A 157 14.17 -1.26 -6.42
CA ILE A 157 15.40 -2.04 -6.37
C ILE A 157 16.62 -1.12 -6.34
N LYS A 158 16.67 -0.11 -7.22
CA LYS A 158 17.76 0.87 -7.23
C LYS A 158 17.81 1.71 -5.94
N HIS A 159 16.66 2.00 -5.35
CA HIS A 159 16.58 2.76 -4.09
C HIS A 159 17.10 1.93 -2.93
N ILE A 160 16.62 0.69 -2.78
CA ILE A 160 17.01 -0.22 -1.69
C ILE A 160 18.51 -0.52 -1.73
N ASN A 161 19.08 -0.75 -2.90
CA ASN A 161 20.50 -1.02 -3.07
C ASN A 161 21.42 0.19 -2.71
N LYS A 162 20.86 1.37 -2.49
CA LYS A 162 21.60 2.57 -2.05
C LYS A 162 21.49 2.81 -0.54
N ILE A 163 20.74 2.02 0.18
CA ILE A 163 20.55 2.20 1.62
C ILE A 163 21.75 1.60 2.33
N ASP A 164 22.63 2.46 2.85
CA ASP A 164 23.84 2.05 3.61
C ASP A 164 23.53 1.74 5.08
N LYS A 165 22.38 2.15 5.61
CA LYS A 165 22.04 1.96 7.01
C LYS A 165 21.28 0.66 7.20
N PRO A 166 21.72 -0.22 8.12
CA PRO A 166 20.94 -1.38 8.50
C PRO A 166 19.61 -0.92 9.13
N PHE A 167 18.55 -1.63 8.85
CA PHE A 167 17.27 -1.43 9.53
C PHE A 167 17.42 -1.69 11.04
N ASP A 168 16.69 -0.95 11.88
CA ASP A 168 16.74 -1.14 13.34
C ASP A 168 16.17 -2.50 13.73
N ASN A 169 17.04 -3.42 14.14
CA ASN A 169 16.67 -4.77 14.54
C ASN A 169 15.65 -4.80 15.69
N ARG A 170 15.72 -3.84 16.62
CA ARG A 170 14.78 -3.77 17.76
C ARG A 170 13.38 -3.47 17.29
N PHE A 171 13.24 -2.60 16.29
CA PHE A 171 11.96 -2.28 15.68
C PHE A 171 11.36 -3.52 15.02
N PHE A 172 12.13 -4.25 14.23
CA PHE A 172 11.64 -5.44 13.54
C PHE A 172 11.30 -6.58 14.49
N CYS A 173 12.08 -6.83 15.54
CA CYS A 173 11.74 -7.79 16.59
C CYS A 173 10.41 -7.44 17.28
N ALA A 174 10.19 -6.16 17.59
CA ALA A 174 8.94 -5.71 18.19
C ALA A 174 7.75 -5.89 17.22
N LEU A 175 7.95 -5.54 15.95
CA LEU A 175 6.93 -5.68 14.92
C LEU A 175 6.54 -7.15 14.69
N GLU A 176 7.51 -8.06 14.60
CA GLU A 176 7.25 -9.51 14.50
C GLU A 176 6.43 -10.01 15.70
N THR A 177 6.80 -9.58 16.90
CA THR A 177 6.07 -9.94 18.12
C THR A 177 4.62 -9.45 18.06
N ILE A 178 4.36 -8.22 17.64
CA ILE A 178 3.01 -7.65 17.52
C ILE A 178 2.19 -8.41 16.47
N LEU A 179 2.75 -8.68 15.30
CA LEU A 179 2.06 -9.38 14.21
C LEU A 179 1.73 -10.83 14.59
N ASP A 180 2.63 -11.50 15.31
CA ASP A 180 2.41 -12.87 15.79
C ASP A 180 1.26 -12.90 16.81
N PHE A 181 1.20 -11.94 17.73
CA PHE A 181 0.08 -11.78 18.65
C PHE A 181 -1.26 -11.54 17.92
N GLN A 182 -1.29 -10.66 16.93
CA GLN A 182 -2.51 -10.40 16.15
C GLN A 182 -3.01 -11.63 15.42
N ARG A 183 -2.13 -12.48 14.94
CA ARG A 183 -2.48 -13.75 14.29
C ARG A 183 -3.16 -14.71 15.25
N PHE A 184 -2.73 -14.79 16.51
CA PHE A 184 -3.39 -15.61 17.55
C PHE A 184 -4.79 -15.10 17.89
N ASP A 185 -5.00 -13.80 18.00
CA ASP A 185 -6.31 -13.20 18.30
C ASP A 185 -7.32 -13.39 17.17
N LEU A 186 -6.89 -13.19 15.91
CA LEU A 186 -7.76 -13.41 14.75
C LEU A 186 -8.19 -14.87 14.59
N THR A 187 -7.30 -15.82 14.88
CA THR A 187 -7.63 -17.25 14.82
C THR A 187 -8.66 -17.62 15.89
N ASN A 188 -8.59 -17.02 17.06
CA ASN A 188 -9.54 -17.23 18.14
C ASN A 188 -10.89 -16.53 17.93
N CYS A 189 -10.92 -15.41 17.21
CA CYS A 189 -12.18 -14.73 16.84
C CYS A 189 -12.96 -15.46 15.73
N ILE A 190 -12.28 -16.13 14.80
CA ILE A 190 -12.94 -16.88 13.70
C ILE A 190 -13.60 -18.19 14.21
N ILE A 191 -13.17 -18.72 15.34
CA ILE A 191 -13.74 -19.96 15.93
C ILE A 191 -15.04 -19.70 16.69
N ASN A 192 -15.41 -18.43 16.95
CA ASN A 192 -16.58 -18.06 17.78
C ASN A 192 -17.71 -17.33 17.01
N PHE A 193 -17.79 -17.49 15.66
CA PHE A 193 -18.91 -17.05 14.83
C PHE A 193 -19.48 -18.18 14.01
#